data_73ab3bb96afb0336ffcca53b2b4a4ecb
#
_entry.id   73ab3bb96afb0336ffcca53b2b4a4ecb
#
_cell.length_a   1.000
_cell.length_b   1.000
_cell.length_c   1.000
_cell.angle_alpha   90.00
_cell.angle_beta   90.00
_cell.angle_gamma   90.00
#
_symmetry.space_group_name_H-M   'P 1'
#
loop_
_entity.id
_entity.type
_entity.pdbx_description
1 polymer ?
#
loop_
_entity_poly.entity_id
_entity_poly.type
_entity_poly.pdbx_seq_one_letter_code
_entity_poly.pdbx_strand_id
1 'polypeptide(L)'
;MSSSILIKVFWTTLIAAGSAYEIYANDQTEKGLNPSVKAPRYPAYAEGYALPIIFLCVWLFDVALFGPRTAFLTSANLFVGVFFQISLYFLILLPLMPLLRRRISARACALLWLLPNYLFLFNIGYSGFPQPLVVFSISLNTVWIILWVWLAGFVGVMGYKLLSHLWFRRRLLRGAVPVTDEEVLEVWEEELRRANLRKPCFRLVVSPQAVTPMTVGLFRRTARVVLPQRQYTPEDLTLIFRHELIHLGRGDAWSKFFLVLCTAACWFNPLVWLAARKSADDMELSCDETVLLGSREEVRLRYANLLLKTAGDQRGFTTCLSASARALRYRLGSVMTPVQKRSGALVVALTVVLLFLSSGYVALGYQVGKGEEVLFQGQDPHTFTLSYFSRRDVPDSNLCQCADPDGLRDYLRSLSLEQVMGNYDYDIDQTSYYLVFNSPEGSLTLDLQEDFIYVLPLLTEERRTQVYHVAGGLDLETLDAFFTIYPALTYQLMEEKAEETPGFFSPMNASLNWVRGADGTVLYQPFEPGDTPSGLYAHDLPPKIGLDFSQPPQGPVTVTVHNWENTSQYTLTLEGPEYIFDRTLDAAHYSVEATMLGEEGEPILLNYHFDLEQM
;
A
#
# COMPACT_ATOMS: atom_id res chain seq x y z
N MET A 1 -9.63 -4.08 13.68
CA MET A 1 -9.21 -3.35 12.46
C MET A 1 -7.74 -3.04 12.65
N SER A 2 -6.86 -3.57 11.81
CA SER A 2 -5.42 -3.42 11.98
C SER A 2 -5.01 -1.94 12.00
N SER A 3 -3.94 -1.61 12.71
CA SER A 3 -3.41 -0.23 12.79
C SER A 3 -3.06 0.32 11.40
N SER A 4 -2.64 -0.52 10.47
CA SER A 4 -2.33 -0.17 9.09
C SER A 4 -3.55 0.25 8.29
N ILE A 5 -4.69 -0.43 8.43
CA ILE A 5 -5.93 -0.03 7.77
C ILE A 5 -6.38 1.33 8.27
N LEU A 6 -6.25 1.61 9.58
CA LEU A 6 -6.57 2.93 10.14
C LEU A 6 -5.66 4.03 9.57
N ILE A 7 -4.35 3.78 9.49
CA ILE A 7 -3.38 4.69 8.89
C ILE A 7 -3.70 4.93 7.40
N LYS A 8 -4.01 3.86 6.67
CA LYS A 8 -4.39 3.94 5.25
C LYS A 8 -5.67 4.77 5.06
N VAL A 9 -6.70 4.54 5.87
CA VAL A 9 -7.95 5.31 5.85
C VAL A 9 -7.69 6.78 6.19
N PHE A 10 -6.86 7.06 7.21
CA PHE A 10 -6.49 8.42 7.60
C PHE A 10 -5.83 9.18 6.45
N TRP A 11 -4.74 8.63 5.87
CA TRP A 11 -4.04 9.27 4.75
C TRP A 11 -4.92 9.41 3.52
N THR A 12 -5.70 8.40 3.20
CA THR A 12 -6.66 8.45 2.07
C THR A 12 -7.66 9.58 2.25
N THR A 13 -8.22 9.72 3.45
CA THR A 13 -9.18 10.78 3.75
C THR A 13 -8.54 12.16 3.67
N LEU A 14 -7.31 12.33 4.18
CA LEU A 14 -6.56 13.58 4.11
C LEU A 14 -6.27 13.98 2.66
N ILE A 15 -5.80 13.04 1.84
CA ILE A 15 -5.49 13.28 0.41
C ILE A 15 -6.78 13.60 -0.36
N ALA A 16 -7.87 12.87 -0.11
CA ALA A 16 -9.16 13.12 -0.75
C ALA A 16 -9.73 14.51 -0.39
N ALA A 17 -9.65 14.88 0.90
CA ALA A 17 -10.07 16.19 1.36
C ALA A 17 -9.21 17.32 0.76
N GLY A 18 -7.88 17.13 0.73
CA GLY A 18 -6.95 18.06 0.09
C GLY A 18 -7.23 18.22 -1.40
N SER A 19 -7.43 17.14 -2.13
CA SER A 19 -7.76 17.17 -3.56
C SER A 19 -9.10 17.84 -3.84
N ALA A 20 -10.13 17.58 -3.02
CA ALA A 20 -11.43 18.24 -3.14
C ALA A 20 -11.33 19.73 -2.88
N TYR A 21 -10.59 20.13 -1.83
CA TYR A 21 -10.35 21.54 -1.52
C TYR A 21 -9.61 22.25 -2.64
N GLU A 22 -8.55 21.63 -3.17
CA GLU A 22 -7.78 22.20 -4.27
C GLU A 22 -8.63 22.42 -5.52
N ILE A 23 -9.45 21.45 -5.91
CA ILE A 23 -10.38 21.60 -7.05
C ILE A 23 -11.36 22.74 -6.80
N TYR A 24 -11.94 22.80 -5.60
CA TYR A 24 -12.86 23.86 -5.24
C TYR A 24 -12.19 25.24 -5.25
N ALA A 25 -11.02 25.37 -4.60
CA ALA A 25 -10.26 26.63 -4.55
C ALA A 25 -9.82 27.09 -5.94
N ASN A 26 -9.37 26.15 -6.78
CA ASN A 26 -8.98 26.44 -8.17
C ASN A 26 -10.17 26.88 -9.03
N ASP A 27 -11.35 26.25 -8.85
CA ASP A 27 -12.58 26.66 -9.53
C ASP A 27 -13.00 28.10 -9.13
N GLN A 28 -12.89 28.43 -7.84
CA GLN A 28 -13.16 29.79 -7.34
C GLN A 28 -12.16 30.80 -7.90
N THR A 29 -10.88 30.45 -8.00
CA THR A 29 -9.83 31.33 -8.52
C THR A 29 -10.04 31.61 -10.02
N GLU A 30 -10.37 30.59 -10.80
CA GLU A 30 -10.66 30.75 -12.23
C GLU A 30 -11.92 31.60 -12.48
N LYS A 31 -12.91 31.52 -11.60
CA LYS A 31 -14.10 32.38 -11.62
C LYS A 31 -13.83 33.80 -11.17
N GLY A 32 -12.64 34.11 -10.68
CA GLY A 32 -12.26 35.44 -10.19
C GLY A 32 -12.90 35.78 -8.82
N LEU A 33 -13.40 34.77 -8.11
CA LEU A 33 -14.06 34.94 -6.80
C LEU A 33 -13.06 34.94 -5.63
N ASN A 34 -11.80 34.52 -5.90
CA ASN A 34 -10.73 34.49 -4.90
C ASN A 34 -9.63 35.52 -5.29
N PRO A 35 -9.59 36.71 -4.64
CA PRO A 35 -8.70 37.81 -5.04
C PRO A 35 -7.26 37.67 -4.51
N SER A 36 -6.66 36.49 -4.47
CA SER A 36 -5.28 36.33 -4.10
C SER A 36 -4.38 37.00 -5.16
N VAL A 37 -3.89 38.20 -4.84
CA VAL A 37 -3.12 39.10 -5.74
C VAL A 37 -1.77 38.48 -6.19
N LYS A 38 -1.34 37.37 -5.60
CA LYS A 38 -0.01 36.74 -5.87
C LYS A 38 -0.10 35.44 -6.67
N ALA A 39 -1.25 34.78 -6.76
CA ALA A 39 -1.40 33.50 -7.45
C ALA A 39 -1.78 33.70 -8.93
N PRO A 40 -1.28 32.85 -9.85
CA PRO A 40 -1.75 32.85 -11.23
C PRO A 40 -3.26 32.55 -11.25
N ARG A 41 -4.00 33.21 -12.14
CA ARG A 41 -5.45 33.01 -12.31
C ARG A 41 -5.81 31.59 -12.72
N TYR A 42 -4.87 30.91 -13.40
CA TYR A 42 -5.05 29.56 -13.90
C TYR A 42 -4.05 28.64 -13.21
N PRO A 43 -4.38 28.09 -12.03
CA PRO A 43 -3.48 27.21 -11.29
C PRO A 43 -3.35 25.84 -11.98
N ALA A 44 -2.20 25.22 -11.82
CA ALA A 44 -1.92 23.89 -12.36
C ALA A 44 -2.90 22.82 -11.84
N TYR A 45 -3.09 21.74 -12.60
CA TYR A 45 -3.88 20.58 -12.13
C TYR A 45 -3.18 19.84 -11.01
N ALA A 46 -1.88 19.62 -11.18
CA ALA A 46 -0.96 19.04 -10.24
C ALA A 46 0.48 19.18 -10.74
N GLU A 47 1.44 19.17 -9.84
CA GLU A 47 2.85 19.22 -10.20
C GLU A 47 3.37 17.84 -10.65
N GLY A 48 2.81 17.31 -11.73
CA GLY A 48 3.12 15.96 -12.26
C GLY A 48 4.59 15.72 -12.62
N TYR A 49 5.43 16.76 -12.66
CA TYR A 49 6.87 16.63 -12.92
C TYR A 49 7.64 16.09 -11.71
N ALA A 50 7.15 16.27 -10.49
CA ALA A 50 7.79 15.77 -9.28
C ALA A 50 7.72 14.22 -9.21
N LEU A 51 6.70 13.63 -9.80
CA LEU A 51 6.39 12.22 -9.67
C LEU A 51 7.49 11.28 -10.22
N PRO A 52 7.98 11.44 -11.46
CA PRO A 52 9.07 10.62 -11.97
C PRO A 52 10.36 10.74 -11.15
N ILE A 53 10.62 11.96 -10.62
CA ILE A 53 11.81 12.21 -9.80
C ILE A 53 11.70 11.51 -8.47
N ILE A 54 10.56 11.64 -7.78
CA ILE A 54 10.30 10.96 -6.51
C ILE A 54 10.41 9.44 -6.69
N PHE A 55 9.78 8.89 -7.74
CA PHE A 55 9.88 7.47 -8.04
C PHE A 55 11.33 7.03 -8.21
N LEU A 56 12.11 7.75 -9.02
CA LEU A 56 13.50 7.43 -9.23
C LEU A 56 14.33 7.52 -7.94
N CYS A 57 14.10 8.54 -7.11
CA CYS A 57 14.79 8.70 -5.83
C CYS A 57 14.48 7.55 -4.87
N VAL A 58 13.21 7.17 -4.74
CA VAL A 58 12.79 6.05 -3.88
C VAL A 58 13.37 4.74 -4.41
N TRP A 59 13.31 4.50 -5.72
CA TRP A 59 13.88 3.31 -6.31
C TRP A 59 15.40 3.22 -6.11
N LEU A 60 16.13 4.31 -6.27
CA LEU A 60 17.58 4.36 -5.98
C LEU A 60 17.87 4.11 -4.50
N PHE A 61 17.02 4.62 -3.62
CA PHE A 61 17.12 4.36 -2.19
C PHE A 61 16.90 2.87 -1.86
N ASP A 62 15.89 2.24 -2.47
CA ASP A 62 15.65 0.79 -2.32
C ASP A 62 16.82 -0.03 -2.86
N VAL A 63 17.41 0.38 -4.00
CA VAL A 63 18.63 -0.28 -4.53
C VAL A 63 19.80 -0.18 -3.57
N ALA A 64 19.98 0.98 -2.92
CA ALA A 64 21.07 1.21 -1.98
C ALA A 64 20.91 0.43 -0.67
N LEU A 65 19.68 0.24 -0.20
CA LEU A 65 19.40 -0.44 1.06
C LEU A 65 19.27 -1.96 0.93
N PHE A 66 18.63 -2.43 -0.14
CA PHE A 66 18.22 -3.84 -0.29
C PHE A 66 18.86 -4.53 -1.51
N GLY A 67 19.69 -3.83 -2.25
CA GLY A 67 20.32 -4.32 -3.46
C GLY A 67 19.41 -4.26 -4.71
N PRO A 68 20.01 -4.33 -5.92
CA PRO A 68 19.28 -4.12 -7.16
C PRO A 68 18.24 -5.23 -7.45
N ARG A 69 18.53 -6.47 -7.08
CA ARG A 69 17.62 -7.61 -7.31
C ARG A 69 16.32 -7.42 -6.55
N THR A 70 16.40 -7.16 -5.25
CA THR A 70 15.23 -6.94 -4.38
C THR A 70 14.42 -5.72 -4.82
N ALA A 71 15.09 -4.60 -5.12
CA ALA A 71 14.43 -3.39 -5.61
C ALA A 71 13.67 -3.63 -6.93
N PHE A 72 14.22 -4.40 -7.86
CA PHE A 72 13.54 -4.76 -9.11
C PHE A 72 12.32 -5.65 -8.89
N LEU A 73 12.44 -6.68 -8.05
CA LEU A 73 11.33 -7.60 -7.76
C LEU A 73 10.19 -6.90 -7.00
N THR A 74 10.54 -6.04 -6.03
CA THR A 74 9.56 -5.20 -5.33
C THR A 74 8.84 -4.26 -6.30
N SER A 75 9.58 -3.62 -7.22
CA SER A 75 9.00 -2.76 -8.25
C SER A 75 8.08 -3.51 -9.21
N ALA A 76 8.45 -4.74 -9.60
CA ALA A 76 7.63 -5.57 -10.47
C ALA A 76 6.29 -5.95 -9.80
N ASN A 77 6.33 -6.33 -8.53
CA ASN A 77 5.14 -6.58 -7.74
C ASN A 77 4.21 -5.35 -7.69
N LEU A 78 4.77 -4.20 -7.35
CA LEU A 78 4.07 -2.93 -7.34
C LEU A 78 3.43 -2.60 -8.69
N PHE A 79 4.16 -2.75 -9.79
CA PHE A 79 3.66 -2.45 -11.12
C PHE A 79 2.48 -3.33 -11.53
N VAL A 80 2.51 -4.62 -11.19
CA VAL A 80 1.39 -5.52 -11.52
C VAL A 80 0.12 -5.09 -10.79
N GLY A 81 0.20 -4.79 -9.50
CA GLY A 81 -0.94 -4.27 -8.73
C GLY A 81 -1.48 -2.97 -9.32
N VAL A 82 -0.58 -2.01 -9.63
CA VAL A 82 -0.95 -0.72 -10.25
C VAL A 82 -1.56 -0.91 -11.64
N PHE A 83 -0.99 -1.78 -12.49
CA PHE A 83 -1.52 -2.02 -13.84
C PHE A 83 -2.91 -2.64 -13.81
N PHE A 84 -3.14 -3.59 -12.91
CA PHE A 84 -4.45 -4.20 -12.72
C PHE A 84 -5.47 -3.14 -12.28
N GLN A 85 -5.12 -2.34 -11.29
CA GLN A 85 -5.98 -1.31 -10.73
C GLN A 85 -6.29 -0.19 -11.74
N ILE A 86 -5.30 0.29 -12.50
CA ILE A 86 -5.48 1.25 -13.60
C ILE A 86 -6.42 0.69 -14.67
N SER A 87 -6.24 -0.58 -15.03
CA SER A 87 -7.09 -1.24 -16.04
C SER A 87 -8.55 -1.30 -15.58
N LEU A 88 -8.79 -1.74 -14.35
CA LEU A 88 -10.13 -1.80 -13.76
C LEU A 88 -10.75 -0.39 -13.67
N TYR A 89 -9.99 0.59 -13.23
CA TYR A 89 -10.43 1.98 -13.15
C TYR A 89 -10.89 2.52 -14.52
N PHE A 90 -10.07 2.38 -15.55
CA PHE A 90 -10.43 2.88 -16.88
C PHE A 90 -11.58 2.09 -17.52
N LEU A 91 -11.68 0.79 -17.21
CA LEU A 91 -12.83 -0.02 -17.64
C LEU A 91 -14.15 0.54 -17.09
N ILE A 92 -14.15 1.04 -15.86
CA ILE A 92 -15.31 1.66 -15.21
C ILE A 92 -15.49 3.13 -15.67
N LEU A 93 -14.40 3.89 -15.72
CA LEU A 93 -14.48 5.33 -16.03
C LEU A 93 -14.93 5.61 -17.45
N LEU A 94 -14.45 4.83 -18.44
CA LEU A 94 -14.76 5.04 -19.84
C LEU A 94 -16.27 5.08 -20.15
N PRO A 95 -17.10 4.13 -19.70
CA PRO A 95 -18.55 4.19 -19.90
C PRO A 95 -19.24 5.25 -19.02
N LEU A 96 -18.66 5.62 -17.86
CA LEU A 96 -19.24 6.58 -16.94
C LEU A 96 -19.01 8.04 -17.38
N MET A 97 -17.93 8.32 -18.12
CA MET A 97 -17.53 9.67 -18.53
C MET A 97 -18.61 10.46 -19.28
N PRO A 98 -19.40 9.90 -20.23
CA PRO A 98 -20.45 10.64 -20.89
C PRO A 98 -21.50 11.21 -19.91
N LEU A 99 -21.78 10.50 -18.83
CA LEU A 99 -22.70 10.95 -17.77
C LEU A 99 -22.05 12.05 -16.91
N LEU A 100 -20.80 11.85 -16.50
CA LEU A 100 -20.04 12.79 -15.68
C LEU A 100 -19.87 14.15 -16.38
N ARG A 101 -19.50 14.16 -17.65
CA ARG A 101 -19.35 15.38 -18.47
C ARG A 101 -20.60 16.25 -18.52
N ARG A 102 -21.79 15.67 -18.33
CA ARG A 102 -23.06 16.44 -18.27
C ARG A 102 -23.29 17.12 -16.92
N ARG A 103 -22.65 16.61 -15.84
CA ARG A 103 -22.97 17.03 -14.47
C ARG A 103 -21.84 17.80 -13.77
N ILE A 104 -20.59 17.50 -14.10
CA ILE A 104 -19.40 18.10 -13.48
C ILE A 104 -18.59 18.90 -14.48
N SER A 105 -17.71 19.79 -13.98
CA SER A 105 -16.85 20.64 -14.81
C SER A 105 -15.90 19.82 -15.67
N ALA A 106 -15.54 20.31 -16.85
CA ALA A 106 -14.58 19.68 -17.73
C ALA A 106 -13.20 19.55 -17.06
N ARG A 107 -12.86 20.49 -16.16
CA ARG A 107 -11.64 20.43 -15.34
C ARG A 107 -11.62 19.18 -14.45
N ALA A 108 -12.72 18.91 -13.72
CA ALA A 108 -12.82 17.70 -12.91
C ALA A 108 -12.76 16.42 -13.77
N CYS A 109 -13.40 16.43 -14.95
CA CYS A 109 -13.31 15.33 -15.90
C CYS A 109 -11.86 15.09 -16.38
N ALA A 110 -11.11 16.15 -16.71
CA ALA A 110 -9.70 16.06 -17.11
C ALA A 110 -8.84 15.49 -15.98
N LEU A 111 -9.10 15.87 -14.73
CA LEU A 111 -8.37 15.35 -13.56
C LEU A 111 -8.68 13.86 -13.29
N LEU A 112 -9.92 13.41 -13.45
CA LEU A 112 -10.27 12.00 -13.29
C LEU A 112 -9.44 11.07 -14.18
N TRP A 113 -9.06 11.52 -15.38
CA TRP A 113 -8.16 10.75 -16.25
C TRP A 113 -6.72 10.65 -15.72
N LEU A 114 -6.29 11.62 -14.92
CA LEU A 114 -4.94 11.68 -14.37
C LEU A 114 -4.80 10.89 -13.06
N LEU A 115 -5.86 10.83 -12.26
CA LEU A 115 -5.83 10.27 -10.89
C LEU A 115 -5.19 8.87 -10.79
N PRO A 116 -5.55 7.87 -11.61
CA PRO A 116 -5.01 6.52 -11.42
C PRO A 116 -3.51 6.44 -11.69
N ASN A 117 -2.96 7.39 -12.46
CA ASN A 117 -1.52 7.41 -12.71
C ASN A 117 -0.71 7.79 -11.47
N TYR A 118 -1.33 8.43 -10.47
CA TYR A 118 -0.69 8.71 -9.19
C TYR A 118 -0.49 7.45 -8.33
N LEU A 119 -1.16 6.34 -8.65
CA LEU A 119 -0.94 5.06 -7.97
C LEU A 119 0.51 4.57 -8.03
N PHE A 120 1.25 4.94 -9.09
CA PHE A 120 2.69 4.65 -9.17
C PHE A 120 3.49 5.27 -8.03
N LEU A 121 3.01 6.36 -7.42
CA LEU A 121 3.67 7.01 -6.30
C LEU A 121 3.21 6.49 -4.95
N PHE A 122 1.92 6.29 -4.81
CA PHE A 122 1.32 5.99 -3.53
C PHE A 122 1.66 4.59 -3.04
N ASN A 123 2.04 3.70 -3.95
CA ASN A 123 2.49 2.37 -3.61
C ASN A 123 3.98 2.28 -3.20
N ILE A 124 4.75 3.37 -3.34
CA ILE A 124 6.22 3.34 -3.13
C ILE A 124 6.64 3.48 -1.67
N GLY A 125 5.82 3.98 -0.78
CA GLY A 125 6.29 4.42 0.54
C GLY A 125 5.44 4.03 1.73
N TYR A 126 4.36 3.31 1.54
CA TYR A 126 3.52 2.94 2.67
C TYR A 126 3.93 1.58 3.23
N SER A 127 4.44 1.59 4.46
CA SER A 127 4.43 0.44 5.33
C SER A 127 2.98 0.05 5.57
N GLY A 128 2.63 -1.22 5.33
CA GLY A 128 1.33 -1.74 5.67
C GLY A 128 0.33 -1.81 4.53
N PHE A 129 0.67 -2.55 3.46
CA PHE A 129 -0.36 -3.09 2.60
C PHE A 129 -1.12 -4.19 3.35
N PRO A 130 -2.46 -4.26 3.21
CA PRO A 130 -3.18 -5.43 3.68
C PRO A 130 -2.65 -6.67 2.94
N GLN A 131 -2.85 -7.84 3.53
CA GLN A 131 -2.53 -9.09 2.84
C GLN A 131 -3.19 -9.11 1.46
N PRO A 132 -2.47 -9.54 0.41
CA PRO A 132 -3.01 -9.56 -0.93
C PRO A 132 -4.13 -10.61 -1.03
N LEU A 133 -5.28 -10.23 -1.59
CA LEU A 133 -6.38 -11.15 -1.86
C LEU A 133 -6.12 -12.05 -3.08
N VAL A 134 -5.25 -11.60 -3.98
CA VAL A 134 -4.91 -12.33 -5.21
C VAL A 134 -3.41 -12.31 -5.40
N VAL A 135 -2.79 -13.48 -5.40
CA VAL A 135 -1.38 -13.68 -5.70
C VAL A 135 -1.24 -14.37 -7.06
N PHE A 136 -0.54 -13.74 -7.99
CA PHE A 136 -0.21 -14.34 -9.28
C PHE A 136 1.13 -15.04 -9.21
N SER A 137 1.13 -16.36 -9.27
CA SER A 137 2.34 -17.18 -9.24
C SER A 137 3.11 -17.10 -10.55
N ILE A 138 4.39 -16.81 -10.45
CA ILE A 138 5.27 -16.71 -11.60
C ILE A 138 6.68 -17.25 -11.27
N SER A 139 7.29 -17.96 -12.21
CA SER A 139 8.69 -18.36 -12.04
C SER A 139 9.63 -17.16 -12.14
N LEU A 140 10.69 -17.16 -11.36
CA LEU A 140 11.66 -16.05 -11.29
C LEU A 140 12.28 -15.73 -12.65
N ASN A 141 12.57 -16.77 -13.47
CA ASN A 141 13.12 -16.60 -14.82
C ASN A 141 12.12 -15.87 -15.73
N THR A 142 10.84 -16.20 -15.64
CA THR A 142 9.77 -15.55 -16.42
C THR A 142 9.63 -14.07 -16.04
N VAL A 143 9.77 -13.74 -14.76
CA VAL A 143 9.75 -12.33 -14.30
C VAL A 143 10.82 -11.50 -15.01
N TRP A 144 12.07 -12.01 -15.08
CA TRP A 144 13.14 -11.29 -15.75
C TRP A 144 12.87 -11.09 -17.24
N ILE A 145 12.33 -12.09 -17.92
CA ILE A 145 11.93 -11.96 -19.34
C ILE A 145 10.87 -10.88 -19.49
N ILE A 146 9.81 -10.92 -18.68
CA ILE A 146 8.74 -9.93 -18.72
C ILE A 146 9.27 -8.53 -18.44
N LEU A 147 10.15 -8.36 -17.43
CA LEU A 147 10.75 -7.07 -17.10
C LEU A 147 11.60 -6.51 -18.26
N TRP A 148 12.39 -7.34 -18.93
CA TRP A 148 13.17 -6.91 -20.09
C TRP A 148 12.29 -6.53 -21.28
N VAL A 149 11.24 -7.31 -21.58
CA VAL A 149 10.26 -6.99 -22.62
C VAL A 149 9.53 -5.69 -22.29
N TRP A 150 9.10 -5.55 -21.03
CA TRP A 150 8.45 -4.33 -20.56
C TRP A 150 9.37 -3.11 -20.69
N LEU A 151 10.63 -3.22 -20.26
CA LEU A 151 11.61 -2.15 -20.34
C LEU A 151 11.89 -1.75 -21.80
N ALA A 152 12.07 -2.72 -22.69
CA ALA A 152 12.27 -2.46 -24.12
C ALA A 152 11.07 -1.72 -24.73
N GLY A 153 9.84 -2.13 -24.42
CA GLY A 153 8.62 -1.45 -24.84
C GLY A 153 8.50 -0.04 -24.26
N PHE A 154 8.78 0.13 -22.96
CA PHE A 154 8.80 1.44 -22.31
C PHE A 154 9.78 2.40 -22.99
N VAL A 155 11.04 1.98 -23.16
CA VAL A 155 12.10 2.79 -23.82
C VAL A 155 11.72 3.08 -25.27
N GLY A 156 11.19 2.09 -25.98
CA GLY A 156 10.75 2.26 -27.37
C GLY A 156 9.63 3.30 -27.51
N VAL A 157 8.56 3.19 -26.73
CA VAL A 157 7.43 4.12 -26.76
C VAL A 157 7.83 5.50 -26.26
N MET A 158 8.56 5.58 -25.15
CA MET A 158 9.03 6.85 -24.59
C MET A 158 9.99 7.55 -25.52
N GLY A 159 10.96 6.82 -26.08
CA GLY A 159 11.92 7.33 -27.07
C GLY A 159 11.22 7.86 -28.32
N TYR A 160 10.27 7.08 -28.89
CA TYR A 160 9.47 7.53 -30.03
C TYR A 160 8.72 8.84 -29.73
N LYS A 161 8.06 8.92 -28.58
CA LYS A 161 7.29 10.12 -28.18
C LYS A 161 8.19 11.34 -27.98
N LEU A 162 9.33 11.18 -27.30
CA LEU A 162 10.29 12.26 -27.08
C LEU A 162 10.93 12.75 -28.39
N LEU A 163 11.41 11.82 -29.21
CA LEU A 163 12.04 12.17 -30.50
C LEU A 163 11.02 12.82 -31.42
N SER A 164 9.80 12.30 -31.49
CA SER A 164 8.69 12.87 -32.26
C SER A 164 8.38 14.32 -31.83
N HIS A 165 8.32 14.53 -30.47
CA HIS A 165 8.09 15.87 -29.92
C HIS A 165 9.24 16.83 -30.22
N LEU A 166 10.50 16.41 -30.07
CA LEU A 166 11.67 17.22 -30.37
C LEU A 166 11.77 17.57 -31.88
N TRP A 167 11.48 16.62 -32.75
CA TRP A 167 11.44 16.81 -34.18
C TRP A 167 10.34 17.81 -34.59
N PHE A 168 9.12 17.60 -34.04
CA PHE A 168 8.00 18.52 -34.25
C PHE A 168 8.34 19.95 -33.80
N ARG A 169 8.89 20.10 -32.59
CA ARG A 169 9.29 21.39 -32.04
C ARG A 169 10.34 22.07 -32.92
N ARG A 170 11.36 21.34 -33.35
CA ARG A 170 12.40 21.86 -34.26
C ARG A 170 11.80 22.32 -35.59
N ARG A 171 10.90 21.53 -36.17
CA ARG A 171 10.21 21.87 -37.41
C ARG A 171 9.33 23.11 -37.24
N LEU A 172 8.52 23.15 -36.18
CA LEU A 172 7.61 24.27 -35.89
C LEU A 172 8.35 25.59 -35.69
N LEU A 173 9.49 25.57 -35.03
CA LEU A 173 10.27 26.78 -34.76
C LEU A 173 11.27 27.14 -35.88
N ARG A 174 11.32 26.38 -36.98
CA ARG A 174 12.17 26.69 -38.12
C ARG A 174 11.63 27.92 -38.84
N GLY A 175 12.44 28.99 -38.85
CA GLY A 175 12.05 30.27 -39.46
C GLY A 175 11.05 31.07 -38.59
N ALA A 176 10.86 30.68 -37.33
CA ALA A 176 10.04 31.47 -36.42
C ALA A 176 10.76 32.77 -36.03
N VAL A 177 10.04 33.88 -36.09
CA VAL A 177 10.51 35.21 -35.73
C VAL A 177 9.69 35.78 -34.56
N PRO A 178 10.31 36.61 -33.70
CA PRO A 178 9.56 37.32 -32.68
C PRO A 178 8.48 38.21 -33.32
N VAL A 179 7.33 38.35 -32.65
CA VAL A 179 6.31 39.31 -33.08
C VAL A 179 6.81 40.72 -32.85
N THR A 180 6.69 41.57 -33.87
CA THR A 180 7.09 43.00 -33.86
C THR A 180 5.91 43.92 -34.01
N ASP A 181 4.74 43.42 -34.29
CA ASP A 181 3.49 44.17 -34.44
C ASP A 181 3.03 44.69 -33.06
N GLU A 182 2.96 46.02 -32.92
CA GLU A 182 2.65 46.68 -31.66
C GLU A 182 1.22 46.35 -31.21
N GLU A 183 0.26 46.30 -32.14
CA GLU A 183 -1.14 46.00 -31.81
C GLU A 183 -1.29 44.57 -31.24
N VAL A 184 -0.58 43.61 -31.82
CA VAL A 184 -0.54 42.20 -31.34
C VAL A 184 0.13 42.13 -29.97
N LEU A 185 1.20 42.87 -29.74
CA LEU A 185 1.93 42.90 -28.49
C LEU A 185 1.11 43.56 -27.37
N GLU A 186 0.33 44.58 -27.66
CA GLU A 186 -0.56 45.26 -26.72
C GLU A 186 -1.64 44.28 -26.18
N VAL A 187 -2.32 43.57 -27.08
CA VAL A 187 -3.29 42.53 -26.71
C VAL A 187 -2.66 41.41 -25.88
N TRP A 188 -1.45 40.98 -26.28
CA TRP A 188 -0.69 39.96 -25.57
C TRP A 188 -0.36 40.39 -24.14
N GLU A 189 0.14 41.61 -23.95
CA GLU A 189 0.49 42.13 -22.64
C GLU A 189 -0.73 42.31 -21.70
N GLU A 190 -1.86 42.73 -22.27
CA GLU A 190 -3.12 42.86 -21.52
C GLU A 190 -3.59 41.50 -21.04
N GLU A 191 -3.60 40.47 -21.89
CA GLU A 191 -4.04 39.11 -21.47
C GLU A 191 -3.04 38.47 -20.50
N LEU A 192 -1.72 38.73 -20.60
CA LEU A 192 -0.72 38.33 -19.60
C LEU A 192 -1.01 38.96 -18.23
N ARG A 193 -1.36 40.26 -18.20
CA ARG A 193 -1.73 40.94 -16.95
C ARG A 193 -2.98 40.34 -16.34
N ARG A 194 -4.01 40.06 -17.14
CA ARG A 194 -5.26 39.41 -16.70
C ARG A 194 -5.05 38.02 -16.16
N ALA A 195 -4.13 37.25 -16.76
CA ALA A 195 -3.76 35.91 -16.29
C ALA A 195 -2.88 35.94 -15.04
N ASN A 196 -2.43 37.12 -14.59
CA ASN A 196 -1.47 37.30 -13.49
C ASN A 196 -0.20 36.47 -13.67
N LEU A 197 0.27 36.35 -14.92
CA LEU A 197 1.51 35.67 -15.26
C LEU A 197 2.64 36.69 -15.37
N ARG A 198 3.70 36.51 -14.56
CA ARG A 198 4.84 37.46 -14.52
C ARG A 198 5.66 37.41 -15.80
N LYS A 199 5.98 38.61 -16.38
CA LYS A 199 7.02 38.76 -17.39
C LYS A 199 8.39 38.36 -16.82
N PRO A 200 9.33 37.85 -17.61
CA PRO A 200 9.43 37.69 -19.07
C PRO A 200 9.51 36.21 -19.50
N CYS A 201 8.66 35.33 -18.93
CA CYS A 201 8.87 33.89 -19.07
C CYS A 201 8.42 33.30 -20.40
N PHE A 202 7.52 33.99 -21.14
CA PHE A 202 6.92 33.40 -22.33
C PHE A 202 7.20 34.31 -23.55
N ARG A 203 7.73 33.72 -24.63
CA ARG A 203 8.00 34.44 -25.88
C ARG A 203 6.89 34.17 -26.88
N LEU A 204 6.38 35.25 -27.48
CA LEU A 204 5.44 35.20 -28.58
C LEU A 204 6.21 35.22 -29.91
N VAL A 205 5.96 34.25 -30.78
CA VAL A 205 6.63 34.12 -32.07
C VAL A 205 5.63 33.81 -33.18
N VAL A 206 5.93 34.27 -34.39
CA VAL A 206 5.22 33.89 -35.62
C VAL A 206 6.05 32.84 -36.36
N SER A 207 5.41 31.77 -36.78
CA SER A 207 6.08 30.71 -37.55
C SER A 207 5.34 30.40 -38.85
N PRO A 208 6.08 30.32 -39.99
CA PRO A 208 5.49 29.90 -41.24
C PRO A 208 5.10 28.43 -41.29
N GLN A 209 5.57 27.64 -40.30
CA GLN A 209 5.25 26.22 -40.16
C GLN A 209 4.05 25.97 -39.26
N ALA A 210 3.58 26.99 -38.54
CA ALA A 210 2.39 26.87 -37.68
C ALA A 210 1.13 26.96 -38.54
N VAL A 211 0.23 26.04 -38.34
CA VAL A 211 -1.10 26.00 -38.98
C VAL A 211 -2.16 26.61 -38.07
N THR A 212 -2.03 26.39 -36.77
CA THR A 212 -2.92 26.90 -35.72
C THR A 212 -2.10 27.59 -34.64
N PRO A 213 -2.65 28.57 -33.91
CA PRO A 213 -2.04 29.05 -32.68
C PRO A 213 -1.81 27.89 -31.72
N MET A 214 -0.69 27.85 -31.03
CA MET A 214 -0.37 26.81 -30.07
C MET A 214 0.75 27.20 -29.13
N THR A 215 0.75 26.57 -27.97
CA THR A 215 1.85 26.62 -27.01
C THR A 215 2.78 25.42 -27.18
N VAL A 216 4.09 25.64 -27.22
CA VAL A 216 5.12 24.59 -27.30
C VAL A 216 6.24 24.86 -26.32
N GLY A 217 6.70 23.81 -25.63
CA GLY A 217 7.78 23.85 -24.64
C GLY A 217 7.30 23.42 -23.25
N LEU A 218 8.18 22.68 -22.56
CA LEU A 218 7.86 22.06 -21.27
C LEU A 218 8.21 23.00 -20.09
N PHE A 219 9.35 23.69 -20.18
CA PHE A 219 9.81 24.58 -19.12
C PHE A 219 9.42 26.04 -19.43
N ARG A 220 9.13 26.83 -18.41
CA ARG A 220 8.79 28.26 -18.56
C ARG A 220 9.77 29.03 -19.44
N ARG A 221 11.08 28.78 -19.29
CA ARG A 221 12.12 29.42 -20.11
C ARG A 221 12.12 28.99 -21.59
N THR A 222 11.62 27.78 -21.87
CA THR A 222 11.59 27.22 -23.23
C THR A 222 10.20 27.29 -23.87
N ALA A 223 9.19 27.68 -23.13
CA ALA A 223 7.84 27.82 -23.62
C ALA A 223 7.72 28.98 -24.63
N ARG A 224 7.01 28.73 -25.71
CA ARG A 224 6.71 29.68 -26.77
C ARG A 224 5.24 29.58 -27.12
N VAL A 225 4.59 30.73 -27.28
CA VAL A 225 3.29 30.81 -27.95
C VAL A 225 3.58 31.11 -29.41
N VAL A 226 3.13 30.26 -30.30
CA VAL A 226 3.42 30.29 -31.72
C VAL A 226 2.14 30.65 -32.46
N LEU A 227 2.19 31.73 -33.23
CA LEU A 227 1.11 32.15 -34.12
C LEU A 227 1.44 31.73 -35.57
N PRO A 228 0.44 31.33 -36.36
CA PRO A 228 0.57 31.22 -37.81
C PRO A 228 0.81 32.58 -38.47
N GLN A 229 1.36 32.59 -39.67
CA GLN A 229 1.47 33.77 -40.51
C GLN A 229 0.11 34.16 -41.09
N ARG A 230 -0.78 34.69 -40.26
CA ARG A 230 -2.13 35.14 -40.62
C ARG A 230 -2.47 36.43 -39.88
N GLN A 231 -3.34 37.23 -40.48
CA GLN A 231 -3.91 38.39 -39.80
C GLN A 231 -5.10 37.95 -38.95
N TYR A 232 -5.13 38.46 -37.74
CA TYR A 232 -6.22 38.26 -36.77
C TYR A 232 -6.73 39.63 -36.32
N THR A 233 -8.00 39.71 -36.01
CA THR A 233 -8.52 40.92 -35.36
C THR A 233 -8.12 40.94 -33.89
N PRO A 234 -8.03 42.11 -33.23
CA PRO A 234 -7.69 42.23 -31.81
C PRO A 234 -8.58 41.36 -30.90
N GLU A 235 -9.87 41.25 -31.25
CA GLU A 235 -10.80 40.41 -30.46
C GLU A 235 -10.55 38.92 -30.68
N ASP A 236 -10.15 38.49 -31.88
CA ASP A 236 -9.75 37.10 -32.14
C ASP A 236 -8.45 36.76 -31.41
N LEU A 237 -7.47 37.68 -31.40
CA LEU A 237 -6.22 37.57 -30.65
C LEU A 237 -6.47 37.46 -29.15
N THR A 238 -7.39 38.26 -28.59
CA THR A 238 -7.81 38.17 -27.19
C THR A 238 -8.26 36.76 -26.82
N LEU A 239 -9.12 36.14 -27.63
CA LEU A 239 -9.62 34.79 -27.40
C LEU A 239 -8.53 33.72 -27.54
N ILE A 240 -7.66 33.86 -28.57
CA ILE A 240 -6.51 32.97 -28.79
C ILE A 240 -5.54 33.05 -27.62
N PHE A 241 -5.11 34.26 -27.25
CA PHE A 241 -4.13 34.42 -26.18
C PHE A 241 -4.69 33.95 -24.82
N ARG A 242 -5.94 34.21 -24.54
CA ARG A 242 -6.58 33.71 -23.33
C ARG A 242 -6.57 32.17 -23.27
N HIS A 243 -6.88 31.50 -24.38
CA HIS A 243 -6.83 30.03 -24.47
C HIS A 243 -5.41 29.51 -24.23
N GLU A 244 -4.41 30.07 -24.94
CA GLU A 244 -3.01 29.63 -24.80
C GLU A 244 -2.43 29.94 -23.40
N LEU A 245 -2.82 31.07 -22.79
CA LEU A 245 -2.40 31.43 -21.42
C LEU A 245 -3.01 30.55 -20.36
N ILE A 246 -4.21 30.01 -20.58
CA ILE A 246 -4.80 29.00 -19.70
C ILE A 246 -3.94 27.74 -19.71
N HIS A 247 -3.55 27.24 -20.88
CA HIS A 247 -2.63 26.10 -21.00
C HIS A 247 -1.29 26.32 -20.30
N LEU A 248 -0.72 27.52 -20.47
CA LEU A 248 0.53 27.91 -19.81
C LEU A 248 0.41 28.00 -18.29
N GLY A 249 -0.65 28.65 -17.81
CA GLY A 249 -0.91 28.82 -16.38
C GLY A 249 -1.12 27.50 -15.65
N ARG A 250 -1.91 26.63 -16.26
CA ARG A 250 -2.22 25.29 -15.73
C ARG A 250 -1.06 24.30 -15.84
N GLY A 251 -0.05 24.60 -16.66
CA GLY A 251 1.05 23.67 -16.91
C GLY A 251 0.63 22.43 -17.69
N ASP A 252 -0.34 22.55 -18.61
CA ASP A 252 -0.90 21.42 -19.37
C ASP A 252 0.15 20.63 -20.16
N ALA A 253 1.27 21.29 -20.54
CA ALA A 253 2.40 20.60 -21.16
C ALA A 253 3.01 19.53 -20.22
N TRP A 254 3.07 19.80 -18.92
CA TRP A 254 3.53 18.83 -17.92
C TRP A 254 2.53 17.71 -17.71
N SER A 255 1.23 18.02 -17.65
CA SER A 255 0.18 17.00 -17.57
C SER A 255 0.19 16.08 -18.80
N LYS A 256 0.37 16.63 -20.00
CA LYS A 256 0.53 15.86 -21.25
C LYS A 256 1.81 15.00 -21.23
N PHE A 257 2.93 15.53 -20.72
CA PHE A 257 4.17 14.77 -20.58
C PHE A 257 4.02 13.61 -19.58
N PHE A 258 3.36 13.86 -18.46
CA PHE A 258 3.07 12.83 -17.47
C PHE A 258 2.18 11.71 -18.04
N LEU A 259 1.15 12.06 -18.81
CA LEU A 259 0.35 11.07 -19.53
C LEU A 259 1.17 10.25 -20.53
N VAL A 260 2.14 10.87 -21.20
CA VAL A 260 3.07 10.15 -22.09
C VAL A 260 3.90 9.14 -21.30
N LEU A 261 4.44 9.54 -20.14
CA LEU A 261 5.20 8.66 -19.26
C LEU A 261 4.34 7.45 -18.80
N CYS A 262 3.13 7.71 -18.31
CA CYS A 262 2.21 6.66 -17.86
C CYS A 262 1.78 5.74 -19.02
N THR A 263 1.54 6.32 -20.21
CA THR A 263 1.23 5.54 -21.42
C THR A 263 2.41 4.68 -21.85
N ALA A 264 3.65 5.18 -21.70
CA ALA A 264 4.83 4.39 -21.98
C ALA A 264 5.03 3.28 -20.95
N ALA A 265 4.78 3.54 -19.66
CA ALA A 265 4.82 2.52 -18.61
C ALA A 265 3.78 1.41 -18.83
N CYS A 266 2.60 1.78 -19.32
CA CYS A 266 1.48 0.86 -19.62
C CYS A 266 1.34 0.62 -21.13
N TRP A 267 2.44 0.59 -21.90
CA TRP A 267 2.43 0.55 -23.36
C TRP A 267 1.59 -0.61 -23.95
N PHE A 268 1.52 -1.72 -23.27
CA PHE A 268 0.77 -2.92 -23.63
C PHE A 268 -0.74 -2.80 -23.34
N ASN A 269 -1.20 -1.77 -22.60
CA ASN A 269 -2.59 -1.64 -22.16
C ASN A 269 -3.37 -0.66 -23.07
N PRO A 270 -4.31 -1.15 -23.91
CA PRO A 270 -5.06 -0.29 -24.84
C PRO A 270 -5.98 0.71 -24.12
N LEU A 271 -6.45 0.40 -22.89
CA LEU A 271 -7.32 1.30 -22.13
C LEU A 271 -6.59 2.58 -21.75
N VAL A 272 -5.30 2.50 -21.41
CA VAL A 272 -4.47 3.67 -21.06
C VAL A 272 -4.27 4.58 -22.29
N TRP A 273 -4.09 4.01 -23.49
CA TRP A 273 -4.00 4.78 -24.73
C TRP A 273 -5.30 5.51 -25.04
N LEU A 274 -6.43 4.84 -24.82
CA LEU A 274 -7.75 5.45 -25.03
C LEU A 274 -8.01 6.55 -24.00
N ALA A 275 -7.68 6.29 -22.72
CA ALA A 275 -7.78 7.26 -21.63
C ALA A 275 -6.93 8.51 -21.90
N ALA A 276 -5.69 8.36 -22.35
CA ALA A 276 -4.80 9.47 -22.69
C ALA A 276 -5.37 10.37 -23.80
N ARG A 277 -6.00 9.76 -24.83
CA ARG A 277 -6.69 10.52 -25.89
C ARG A 277 -7.89 11.30 -25.34
N LYS A 278 -8.71 10.64 -24.49
CA LYS A 278 -9.89 11.27 -23.89
C LYS A 278 -9.53 12.36 -22.88
N SER A 279 -8.45 12.19 -22.14
CA SER A 279 -7.90 13.22 -21.27
C SER A 279 -7.52 14.49 -22.03
N ALA A 280 -6.87 14.34 -23.19
CA ALA A 280 -6.54 15.49 -24.03
C ALA A 280 -7.78 16.23 -24.52
N ASP A 281 -8.84 15.50 -24.95
CA ASP A 281 -10.12 16.10 -25.37
C ASP A 281 -10.74 16.91 -24.21
N ASP A 282 -10.73 16.37 -22.97
CA ASP A 282 -11.32 17.06 -21.80
C ASP A 282 -10.47 18.22 -21.30
N MET A 283 -9.14 18.20 -21.48
CA MET A 283 -8.28 19.36 -21.20
C MET A 283 -8.62 20.54 -22.12
N GLU A 284 -8.77 20.27 -23.43
CA GLU A 284 -9.18 21.31 -24.39
C GLU A 284 -10.57 21.87 -24.04
N LEU A 285 -11.53 20.99 -23.72
CA LEU A 285 -12.86 21.41 -23.32
C LEU A 285 -12.84 22.27 -22.03
N SER A 286 -11.99 21.93 -21.09
CA SER A 286 -11.81 22.70 -19.86
C SER A 286 -11.22 24.09 -20.13
N CYS A 287 -10.31 24.22 -21.11
CA CYS A 287 -9.82 25.51 -21.55
C CYS A 287 -10.94 26.34 -22.19
N ASP A 288 -11.73 25.74 -23.10
CA ASP A 288 -12.86 26.42 -23.74
C ASP A 288 -13.90 26.93 -22.70
N GLU A 289 -14.26 26.11 -21.72
CA GLU A 289 -15.17 26.51 -20.64
C GLU A 289 -14.63 27.72 -19.85
N THR A 290 -13.32 27.74 -19.57
CA THR A 290 -12.70 28.84 -18.82
C THR A 290 -12.54 30.11 -19.66
N VAL A 291 -12.20 30.00 -20.95
CA VAL A 291 -12.15 31.16 -21.88
C VAL A 291 -13.48 31.87 -21.94
N LEU A 292 -14.57 31.09 -21.99
CA LEU A 292 -15.94 31.60 -22.21
C LEU A 292 -16.74 31.83 -20.91
N LEU A 293 -16.09 31.74 -19.77
CA LEU A 293 -16.73 31.95 -18.48
C LEU A 293 -17.34 33.39 -18.41
N GLY A 294 -18.66 33.48 -18.20
CA GLY A 294 -19.37 34.76 -18.16
C GLY A 294 -19.51 35.47 -19.51
N SER A 295 -19.11 34.83 -20.63
CA SER A 295 -19.20 35.46 -21.96
C SER A 295 -20.62 35.48 -22.51
N ARG A 296 -20.94 36.57 -23.26
CA ARG A 296 -22.19 36.70 -24.01
C ARG A 296 -22.23 35.78 -25.23
N GLU A 297 -23.39 35.56 -25.79
CA GLU A 297 -23.62 34.70 -26.95
C GLU A 297 -22.76 35.10 -28.18
N GLU A 298 -22.64 36.41 -28.44
CA GLU A 298 -21.83 36.93 -29.54
C GLU A 298 -20.36 36.48 -29.45
N VAL A 299 -19.77 36.52 -28.26
CA VAL A 299 -18.39 36.09 -28.01
C VAL A 299 -18.26 34.57 -28.21
N ARG A 300 -19.26 33.80 -27.78
CA ARG A 300 -19.33 32.36 -27.96
C ARG A 300 -19.38 31.97 -29.44
N LEU A 301 -20.20 32.68 -30.21
CA LEU A 301 -20.34 32.48 -31.65
C LEU A 301 -19.04 32.82 -32.38
N ARG A 302 -18.39 33.90 -31.99
CA ARG A 302 -17.07 34.29 -32.51
C ARG A 302 -16.02 33.20 -32.21
N TYR A 303 -15.96 32.73 -30.99
CA TYR A 303 -15.05 31.66 -30.58
C TYR A 303 -15.33 30.34 -31.34
N ALA A 304 -16.59 29.96 -31.52
CA ALA A 304 -16.98 28.79 -32.31
C ALA A 304 -16.53 28.90 -33.76
N ASN A 305 -16.68 30.09 -34.38
CA ASN A 305 -16.18 30.36 -35.72
C ASN A 305 -14.65 30.28 -35.79
N LEU A 306 -13.95 30.77 -34.75
CA LEU A 306 -12.49 30.68 -34.65
C LEU A 306 -12.01 29.22 -34.58
N LEU A 307 -12.71 28.37 -33.76
CA LEU A 307 -12.43 26.93 -33.70
C LEU A 307 -12.64 26.24 -35.06
N LEU A 308 -13.68 26.60 -35.79
CA LEU A 308 -13.94 26.07 -37.15
C LEU A 308 -12.88 26.47 -38.14
N LYS A 309 -12.46 27.76 -38.16
CA LYS A 309 -11.41 28.27 -39.03
C LYS A 309 -10.07 27.58 -38.78
N THR A 310 -9.75 27.29 -37.52
CA THR A 310 -8.50 26.62 -37.14
C THR A 310 -8.52 25.12 -37.41
N ALA A 311 -9.67 24.45 -37.36
CA ALA A 311 -9.81 23.03 -37.61
C ALA A 311 -9.69 22.62 -39.08
N GLY A 312 -10.09 23.49 -40.01
CA GLY A 312 -10.08 23.21 -41.45
C GLY A 312 -8.69 23.05 -42.10
N ASP A 313 -7.66 23.50 -41.42
CA ASP A 313 -6.29 23.56 -41.96
C ASP A 313 -5.33 22.49 -41.44
N GLN A 314 -5.84 21.49 -40.74
CA GLN A 314 -5.03 20.44 -40.10
C GLN A 314 -4.54 19.38 -41.14
N ARG A 315 -3.54 19.74 -41.94
CA ARG A 315 -2.72 18.79 -42.71
C ARG A 315 -1.35 18.69 -42.06
N GLY A 316 -1.21 17.81 -41.07
CA GLY A 316 0.10 17.53 -40.48
C GLY A 316 0.03 16.69 -39.21
N PHE A 317 1.05 15.87 -39.02
CA PHE A 317 1.30 15.11 -37.78
C PHE A 317 1.61 16.11 -36.65
N THR A 318 0.59 16.62 -35.98
CA THR A 318 0.79 17.44 -34.80
C THR A 318 0.71 16.51 -33.57
N THR A 319 1.62 16.70 -32.62
CA THR A 319 1.52 16.16 -31.26
C THR A 319 0.35 16.82 -30.49
N CYS A 320 -0.19 17.92 -30.98
CA CYS A 320 -1.57 18.31 -30.76
C CYS A 320 -2.41 17.24 -31.45
N LEU A 321 -2.97 16.34 -30.67
CA LEU A 321 -3.93 15.35 -31.13
C LEU A 321 -4.89 16.05 -32.09
N SER A 322 -4.81 15.71 -33.38
CA SER A 322 -5.75 16.23 -34.37
C SER A 322 -7.15 15.97 -33.81
N ALA A 323 -7.85 17.06 -33.46
CA ALA A 323 -9.18 16.93 -32.89
C ALA A 323 -9.99 16.12 -33.92
N SER A 324 -10.36 14.91 -33.58
CA SER A 324 -11.22 14.13 -34.44
C SER A 324 -12.46 14.97 -34.71
N ALA A 325 -13.09 14.84 -35.87
CA ALA A 325 -14.31 15.59 -36.18
C ALA A 325 -15.36 15.44 -35.05
N ARG A 326 -15.29 14.35 -34.32
CA ARG A 326 -16.10 14.10 -33.11
C ARG A 326 -15.72 14.99 -31.93
N ALA A 327 -14.43 15.17 -31.65
CA ALA A 327 -13.95 16.05 -30.56
C ALA A 327 -14.28 17.51 -30.88
N LEU A 328 -14.07 17.98 -32.12
CA LEU A 328 -14.47 19.32 -32.54
C LEU A 328 -15.97 19.55 -32.39
N ARG A 329 -16.81 18.60 -32.86
CA ARG A 329 -18.27 18.69 -32.69
C ARG A 329 -18.64 18.79 -31.22
N TYR A 330 -17.95 18.05 -30.36
CA TYR A 330 -18.21 18.08 -28.92
C TYR A 330 -17.81 19.43 -28.30
N ARG A 331 -16.64 19.99 -28.66
CA ARG A 331 -16.20 21.34 -28.24
C ARG A 331 -17.23 22.40 -28.68
N LEU A 332 -17.60 22.40 -29.96
CA LEU A 332 -18.60 23.33 -30.50
C LEU A 332 -19.95 23.23 -29.78
N GLY A 333 -20.44 22.02 -29.51
CA GLY A 333 -21.66 21.79 -28.74
C GLY A 333 -21.59 22.40 -27.33
N SER A 334 -20.47 22.23 -26.64
CA SER A 334 -20.26 22.78 -25.30
C SER A 334 -20.13 24.31 -25.29
N VAL A 335 -19.50 24.88 -26.30
CA VAL A 335 -19.36 26.35 -26.49
C VAL A 335 -20.71 27.02 -26.72
N MET A 336 -21.57 26.42 -27.55
CA MET A 336 -22.87 26.99 -27.93
C MET A 336 -23.96 26.79 -26.90
N THR A 337 -23.92 25.72 -26.11
CA THR A 337 -24.92 25.38 -25.09
C THR A 337 -24.30 25.33 -23.69
N PRO A 338 -24.09 26.49 -23.05
CA PRO A 338 -23.48 26.52 -21.72
C PRO A 338 -24.45 25.94 -20.70
N VAL A 339 -23.99 24.87 -20.01
CA VAL A 339 -24.71 24.27 -18.89
C VAL A 339 -23.96 24.61 -17.61
N GLN A 340 -24.72 25.06 -16.58
CA GLN A 340 -24.10 25.20 -15.26
C GLN A 340 -23.78 23.83 -14.70
N LYS A 341 -22.49 23.56 -14.54
CA LYS A 341 -21.96 22.31 -14.00
C LYS A 341 -21.46 22.51 -12.57
N ARG A 342 -21.53 21.46 -11.77
CA ARG A 342 -20.94 21.43 -10.43
C ARG A 342 -19.41 21.33 -10.55
N SER A 343 -18.66 21.78 -9.54
CA SER A 343 -17.19 21.74 -9.53
C SER A 343 -16.62 20.30 -9.71
N GLY A 344 -17.35 19.30 -9.24
CA GLY A 344 -16.91 17.89 -9.31
C GLY A 344 -15.97 17.48 -8.16
N ALA A 345 -15.70 18.35 -7.19
CA ALA A 345 -14.79 18.09 -6.07
C ALA A 345 -15.17 16.83 -5.30
N LEU A 346 -16.45 16.61 -5.01
CA LEU A 346 -16.92 15.42 -4.32
C LEU A 346 -16.67 14.13 -5.14
N VAL A 347 -16.90 14.17 -6.46
CA VAL A 347 -16.66 13.00 -7.32
C VAL A 347 -15.19 12.64 -7.32
N VAL A 348 -14.30 13.62 -7.41
CA VAL A 348 -12.86 13.41 -7.36
C VAL A 348 -12.43 12.87 -5.99
N ALA A 349 -12.93 13.44 -4.90
CA ALA A 349 -12.63 12.94 -3.55
C ALA A 349 -13.04 11.48 -3.37
N LEU A 350 -14.26 11.11 -3.76
CA LEU A 350 -14.74 9.73 -3.70
C LEU A 350 -13.89 8.80 -4.58
N THR A 351 -13.49 9.28 -5.76
CA THR A 351 -12.60 8.51 -6.65
C THR A 351 -11.24 8.27 -6.01
N VAL A 352 -10.65 9.28 -5.37
CA VAL A 352 -9.40 9.15 -4.63
C VAL A 352 -9.55 8.13 -3.51
N VAL A 353 -10.60 8.22 -2.70
CA VAL A 353 -10.86 7.24 -1.63
C VAL A 353 -10.92 5.82 -2.19
N LEU A 354 -11.71 5.59 -3.24
CA LEU A 354 -11.85 4.27 -3.84
C LEU A 354 -10.53 3.73 -4.39
N LEU A 355 -9.76 4.56 -5.10
CA LEU A 355 -8.47 4.17 -5.67
C LEU A 355 -7.46 3.76 -4.59
N PHE A 356 -7.39 4.53 -3.51
CA PHE A 356 -6.41 4.26 -2.45
C PHE A 356 -6.81 3.08 -1.58
N LEU A 357 -8.09 2.99 -1.20
CA LEU A 357 -8.56 1.88 -0.39
C LEU A 357 -8.47 0.54 -1.14
N SER A 358 -8.63 0.55 -2.48
CA SER A 358 -8.51 -0.65 -3.30
C SER A 358 -7.06 -1.02 -3.68
N SER A 359 -6.05 -0.28 -3.23
CA SER A 359 -4.64 -0.58 -3.55
C SER A 359 -4.07 -1.67 -2.64
N GLY A 360 -3.14 -2.49 -3.17
CA GLY A 360 -2.37 -3.48 -2.42
C GLY A 360 -2.98 -4.88 -2.33
N TYR A 361 -4.16 -5.11 -2.90
CA TYR A 361 -4.82 -6.42 -2.84
C TYR A 361 -4.36 -7.42 -3.93
N VAL A 362 -3.51 -6.99 -4.84
CA VAL A 362 -2.97 -7.85 -5.91
C VAL A 362 -1.46 -7.87 -5.81
N ALA A 363 -0.88 -9.06 -5.77
CA ALA A 363 0.56 -9.26 -5.66
C ALA A 363 1.09 -10.30 -6.65
N LEU A 364 2.41 -10.27 -6.86
CA LEU A 364 3.16 -11.34 -7.52
C LEU A 364 3.78 -12.25 -6.48
N GLY A 365 3.56 -13.56 -6.63
CA GLY A 365 4.26 -14.60 -5.91
C GLY A 365 5.38 -15.16 -6.80
N TYR A 366 6.62 -15.03 -6.37
CA TYR A 366 7.76 -15.61 -7.07
C TYR A 366 8.02 -16.99 -6.54
N GLN A 367 7.91 -18.02 -7.38
CA GLN A 367 8.23 -19.38 -7.00
C GLN A 367 9.70 -19.45 -6.61
N VAL A 368 9.99 -19.75 -5.35
CA VAL A 368 11.35 -19.79 -4.81
C VAL A 368 11.80 -21.20 -4.42
N GLY A 369 10.89 -22.13 -4.20
CA GLY A 369 11.22 -23.51 -3.88
C GLY A 369 10.28 -24.11 -2.83
N LYS A 370 10.73 -25.21 -2.24
CA LYS A 370 10.07 -25.85 -1.10
C LYS A 370 10.53 -25.25 0.22
N GLY A 371 9.74 -25.47 1.28
CA GLY A 371 10.10 -25.07 2.63
C GLY A 371 11.47 -25.55 3.08
N GLU A 372 11.91 -26.74 2.62
CA GLU A 372 13.27 -27.26 2.85
C GLU A 372 14.37 -26.29 2.41
N GLU A 373 14.24 -25.72 1.21
CA GLU A 373 15.25 -24.82 0.65
C GLU A 373 15.09 -23.38 1.18
N VAL A 374 13.84 -22.98 1.47
CA VAL A 374 13.49 -21.59 1.74
C VAL A 374 13.48 -21.28 3.24
N LEU A 375 12.78 -22.10 4.05
CA LEU A 375 12.67 -21.89 5.50
C LEU A 375 13.90 -22.45 6.22
N PHE A 376 14.29 -23.67 5.88
CA PHE A 376 15.41 -24.36 6.51
C PHE A 376 16.75 -24.17 5.78
N GLN A 377 16.77 -23.34 4.72
CA GLN A 377 17.98 -22.97 3.95
C GLN A 377 18.80 -24.17 3.44
N GLY A 378 18.14 -25.29 3.16
CA GLY A 378 18.78 -26.55 2.74
C GLY A 378 19.47 -27.31 3.86
N GLN A 379 19.35 -26.86 5.11
CA GLN A 379 19.83 -27.60 6.28
C GLN A 379 18.85 -28.75 6.61
N ASP A 380 19.34 -29.75 7.35
CA ASP A 380 18.46 -30.81 7.84
C ASP A 380 17.42 -30.20 8.82
N PRO A 381 16.11 -30.27 8.53
CA PRO A 381 15.07 -29.72 9.40
C PRO A 381 15.09 -30.31 10.83
N HIS A 382 15.61 -31.52 11.00
CA HIS A 382 15.72 -32.15 12.32
C HIS A 382 16.78 -31.49 13.22
N THR A 383 17.65 -30.62 12.69
CA THR A 383 18.57 -29.80 13.50
C THR A 383 17.89 -28.60 14.14
N PHE A 384 16.66 -28.27 13.72
CA PHE A 384 15.86 -27.17 14.25
C PHE A 384 14.94 -27.67 15.35
N THR A 385 15.17 -27.27 16.59
CA THR A 385 14.32 -27.62 17.74
C THR A 385 13.26 -26.56 17.92
N LEU A 386 12.00 -26.97 18.00
CA LEU A 386 10.88 -26.05 18.32
C LEU A 386 11.03 -25.59 19.77
N SER A 387 11.37 -24.31 19.98
CA SER A 387 11.66 -23.75 21.31
C SER A 387 10.47 -22.96 21.88
N TYR A 388 9.65 -22.37 21.00
CA TYR A 388 8.45 -21.66 21.42
C TYR A 388 7.40 -21.73 20.31
N PHE A 389 6.16 -21.81 20.72
CA PHE A 389 5.02 -21.67 19.83
C PHE A 389 3.82 -21.11 20.57
N SER A 390 2.96 -20.42 19.85
CA SER A 390 1.66 -19.99 20.32
C SER A 390 0.63 -20.14 19.20
N ARG A 391 -0.59 -20.45 19.61
CA ARG A 391 -1.76 -20.53 18.75
C ARG A 391 -2.80 -19.53 19.27
N ARG A 392 -3.26 -18.67 18.40
CA ARG A 392 -4.05 -17.51 18.81
C ARG A 392 -5.43 -17.82 19.36
N ASP A 393 -6.09 -18.84 18.81
CA ASP A 393 -7.42 -19.26 19.26
C ASP A 393 -7.41 -19.99 20.60
N VAL A 394 -6.20 -20.30 21.12
CA VAL A 394 -6.04 -20.88 22.45
C VAL A 394 -6.02 -19.75 23.47
N PRO A 395 -6.97 -19.70 24.40
CA PRO A 395 -6.95 -18.72 25.48
C PRO A 395 -5.65 -18.80 26.29
N ASP A 396 -5.18 -17.67 26.81
CA ASP A 396 -4.01 -17.62 27.70
C ASP A 396 -4.16 -18.51 28.93
N SER A 397 -5.42 -18.90 29.27
CA SER A 397 -5.77 -19.86 30.32
C SER A 397 -5.52 -21.32 29.97
N ASN A 398 -5.09 -21.63 28.73
CA ASN A 398 -4.80 -23.00 28.31
C ASN A 398 -3.36 -23.09 27.78
N LEU A 399 -2.77 -24.29 27.91
CA LEU A 399 -1.44 -24.59 27.37
C LEU A 399 -1.57 -25.32 26.03
N CYS A 400 -0.99 -24.77 25.00
CA CYS A 400 -0.87 -25.46 23.72
C CYS A 400 0.48 -26.18 23.67
N GLN A 401 0.52 -27.44 23.32
CA GLN A 401 1.73 -28.25 23.23
C GLN A 401 1.85 -28.90 21.84
N CYS A 402 3.05 -28.94 21.29
CA CYS A 402 3.30 -29.64 20.05
C CYS A 402 3.52 -31.14 20.34
N ALA A 403 2.54 -31.95 19.96
CA ALA A 403 2.58 -33.39 20.17
C ALA A 403 3.51 -34.11 19.17
N ASP A 404 3.67 -33.56 17.95
CA ASP A 404 4.51 -34.13 16.89
C ASP A 404 5.37 -33.05 16.23
N PRO A 405 6.50 -32.68 16.85
CA PRO A 405 7.43 -31.69 16.27
C PRO A 405 8.08 -32.17 14.97
N ASP A 406 8.28 -33.46 14.78
CA ASP A 406 8.87 -34.02 13.55
C ASP A 406 7.88 -33.91 12.38
N GLY A 407 6.64 -34.31 12.61
CA GLY A 407 5.56 -34.14 11.63
C GLY A 407 5.35 -32.69 11.23
N LEU A 408 5.39 -31.76 12.18
CA LEU A 408 5.29 -30.32 11.92
C LEU A 408 6.46 -29.84 11.03
N ARG A 409 7.72 -30.26 11.30
CA ARG A 409 8.88 -29.93 10.48
C ARG A 409 8.76 -30.50 9.07
N ASP A 410 8.33 -31.75 8.93
CA ASP A 410 8.12 -32.39 7.63
C ASP A 410 7.00 -31.72 6.84
N TYR A 411 5.93 -31.30 7.50
CA TYR A 411 4.87 -30.50 6.88
C TYR A 411 5.41 -29.18 6.33
N LEU A 412 6.09 -28.38 7.15
CA LEU A 412 6.68 -27.09 6.76
C LEU A 412 7.70 -27.25 5.62
N ARG A 413 8.52 -28.32 5.66
CA ARG A 413 9.48 -28.71 4.61
C ARG A 413 8.81 -28.96 3.27
N SER A 414 7.64 -29.58 3.27
CA SER A 414 6.91 -29.99 2.07
C SER A 414 6.23 -28.84 1.32
N LEU A 415 5.97 -27.73 2.00
CA LEU A 415 5.23 -26.58 1.46
C LEU A 415 5.91 -25.99 0.22
N SER A 416 5.11 -25.68 -0.79
CA SER A 416 5.56 -24.92 -1.96
C SER A 416 5.40 -23.44 -1.70
N LEU A 417 6.51 -22.71 -1.68
CA LEU A 417 6.55 -21.32 -1.25
C LEU A 417 6.76 -20.35 -2.43
N GLU A 418 6.04 -19.25 -2.37
CA GLU A 418 6.11 -18.17 -3.33
C GLU A 418 6.45 -16.87 -2.58
N GLN A 419 7.64 -16.34 -2.81
CA GLN A 419 8.05 -15.10 -2.15
C GLN A 419 7.23 -13.92 -2.67
N VAL A 420 6.59 -13.20 -1.78
CA VAL A 420 5.84 -11.99 -2.10
C VAL A 420 6.64 -10.76 -1.70
N MET A 421 7.10 -10.02 -2.70
CA MET A 421 7.89 -8.81 -2.49
C MET A 421 6.98 -7.61 -2.24
N GLY A 422 7.14 -6.95 -1.12
CA GLY A 422 6.36 -5.77 -0.75
C GLY A 422 6.50 -5.48 0.74
N ASN A 423 5.92 -4.37 1.15
CA ASN A 423 5.86 -4.01 2.56
C ASN A 423 4.46 -4.34 3.08
N TYR A 424 4.16 -5.65 3.17
CA TYR A 424 2.90 -6.12 3.72
C TYR A 424 2.91 -5.98 5.23
N ASP A 425 1.76 -5.61 5.75
CA ASP A 425 1.60 -5.40 7.18
C ASP A 425 1.62 -6.74 7.90
N TYR A 426 2.53 -6.83 8.86
CA TYR A 426 2.51 -7.89 9.82
C TYR A 426 1.51 -7.49 10.90
N ASP A 427 0.36 -8.12 10.91
CA ASP A 427 -0.66 -7.92 11.93
C ASP A 427 -0.66 -9.10 12.89
N ILE A 428 -0.03 -8.92 14.04
CA ILE A 428 -0.01 -9.93 15.09
C ILE A 428 -1.42 -10.37 15.50
N ASP A 429 -2.41 -9.51 15.24
CA ASP A 429 -3.80 -9.84 15.47
C ASP A 429 -4.38 -10.85 14.46
N GLN A 430 -3.70 -11.16 13.37
CA GLN A 430 -4.10 -12.17 12.38
C GLN A 430 -3.26 -13.44 12.43
N THR A 431 -2.31 -13.52 13.36
CA THR A 431 -1.49 -14.71 13.59
C THR A 431 -2.37 -15.92 13.92
N SER A 432 -2.25 -16.97 13.13
CA SER A 432 -2.86 -18.27 13.46
C SER A 432 -1.89 -19.08 14.32
N TYR A 433 -0.62 -19.16 13.89
CA TYR A 433 0.45 -19.85 14.61
C TYR A 433 1.71 -19.00 14.60
N TYR A 434 2.35 -18.91 15.76
CA TYR A 434 3.68 -18.30 15.91
C TYR A 434 4.65 -19.39 16.37
N LEU A 435 5.70 -19.64 15.59
CA LEU A 435 6.63 -20.75 15.79
C LEU A 435 8.07 -20.21 15.85
N VAL A 436 8.82 -20.64 16.86
CA VAL A 436 10.25 -20.34 16.98
C VAL A 436 11.04 -21.64 17.02
N PHE A 437 11.90 -21.84 16.06
CA PHE A 437 12.82 -22.94 16.00
C PHE A 437 14.25 -22.47 16.27
N ASN A 438 14.99 -23.18 17.10
CA ASN A 438 16.39 -22.93 17.35
C ASN A 438 17.27 -23.98 16.64
N SER A 439 18.34 -23.53 16.04
CA SER A 439 19.38 -24.40 15.46
C SER A 439 20.76 -23.92 15.93
N PRO A 440 21.84 -24.72 15.74
CA PRO A 440 23.20 -24.29 16.08
C PRO A 440 23.67 -23.04 15.33
N GLU A 441 23.05 -22.72 14.20
CA GLU A 441 23.41 -21.57 13.34
C GLU A 441 22.52 -20.34 13.58
N GLY A 442 21.45 -20.46 14.36
CA GLY A 442 20.54 -19.36 14.67
C GLY A 442 19.11 -19.81 14.91
N SER A 443 18.21 -18.84 15.07
CA SER A 443 16.79 -19.10 15.28
C SER A 443 15.97 -18.72 14.04
N LEU A 444 14.99 -19.55 13.74
CA LEU A 444 13.98 -19.35 12.69
C LEU A 444 12.65 -19.03 13.37
N THR A 445 12.13 -17.84 13.12
CA THR A 445 10.81 -17.43 13.63
C THR A 445 9.83 -17.32 12.49
N LEU A 446 8.76 -18.07 12.60
CA LEU A 446 7.68 -18.15 11.63
C LEU A 446 6.37 -17.66 12.27
N ASP A 447 5.68 -16.81 11.55
CA ASP A 447 4.31 -16.44 11.84
C ASP A 447 3.43 -16.87 10.67
N LEU A 448 2.46 -17.72 10.93
CA LEU A 448 1.54 -18.28 9.95
C LEU A 448 0.21 -17.53 10.05
N GLN A 449 -0.20 -16.90 8.95
CA GLN A 449 -1.44 -16.11 8.87
C GLN A 449 -2.20 -16.51 7.62
N GLU A 450 -3.33 -17.18 7.75
CA GLU A 450 -4.10 -17.72 6.61
C GLU A 450 -3.19 -18.51 5.65
N ASP A 451 -2.99 -18.03 4.43
CA ASP A 451 -2.15 -18.67 3.41
C ASP A 451 -0.72 -18.10 3.34
N PHE A 452 -0.31 -17.32 4.34
CA PHE A 452 0.98 -16.65 4.35
C PHE A 452 1.87 -17.09 5.51
N ILE A 453 3.17 -17.16 5.24
CA ILE A 453 4.22 -17.37 6.23
C ILE A 453 5.10 -16.13 6.27
N TYR A 454 5.16 -15.51 7.43
CA TYR A 454 6.08 -14.41 7.72
C TYR A 454 7.32 -14.96 8.42
N VAL A 455 8.47 -14.78 7.81
CA VAL A 455 9.76 -15.10 8.42
C VAL A 455 10.29 -13.83 9.07
N LEU A 456 10.34 -13.83 10.40
CA LEU A 456 10.72 -12.66 11.19
C LEU A 456 12.24 -12.64 11.43
N PRO A 457 12.91 -11.50 11.25
CA PRO A 457 14.36 -11.37 11.43
C PRO A 457 14.71 -11.20 12.90
N LEU A 458 14.86 -12.27 13.67
CA LEU A 458 15.25 -12.17 15.07
C LEU A 458 16.73 -11.87 15.29
N LEU A 459 17.63 -12.31 14.42
CA LEU A 459 19.09 -12.11 14.55
C LEU A 459 19.89 -12.19 13.23
N THR A 460 19.23 -12.18 12.07
CA THR A 460 19.92 -12.25 10.77
C THR A 460 20.31 -10.87 10.26
N GLU A 461 21.30 -10.80 9.36
CA GLU A 461 21.73 -9.56 8.69
C GLU A 461 20.62 -8.90 7.86
N GLU A 462 19.56 -9.64 7.50
CA GLU A 462 18.39 -9.13 6.79
C GLU A 462 17.44 -8.43 7.77
N ARG A 463 17.37 -7.11 7.67
CA ARG A 463 16.55 -6.22 8.50
C ARG A 463 15.05 -6.23 8.16
N ARG A 464 14.57 -7.15 7.34
CA ARG A 464 13.19 -7.10 6.78
C ARG A 464 12.50 -8.44 6.93
N THR A 465 11.26 -8.42 7.42
CA THR A 465 10.36 -9.58 7.39
C THR A 465 10.20 -10.08 5.96
N GLN A 466 10.44 -11.36 5.73
CA GLN A 466 10.19 -12.00 4.44
C GLN A 466 8.79 -12.59 4.47
N VAL A 467 8.05 -12.41 3.37
CA VAL A 467 6.67 -12.87 3.27
C VAL A 467 6.58 -13.92 2.16
N TYR A 468 6.02 -15.06 2.51
CA TYR A 468 5.79 -16.16 1.59
C TYR A 468 4.31 -16.50 1.54
N HIS A 469 3.78 -16.64 0.33
CA HIS A 469 2.48 -17.22 0.08
C HIS A 469 2.64 -18.73 -0.13
N VAL A 470 1.79 -19.53 0.47
CA VAL A 470 1.79 -20.99 0.32
C VAL A 470 0.96 -21.36 -0.90
N ALA A 471 1.59 -21.95 -1.91
CA ALA A 471 0.88 -22.37 -3.11
C ALA A 471 -0.08 -23.53 -2.77
N GLY A 472 -1.37 -23.25 -2.86
CA GLY A 472 -2.42 -24.20 -2.48
C GLY A 472 -3.04 -23.97 -1.11
N GLY A 473 -2.56 -22.96 -0.37
CA GLY A 473 -3.01 -22.61 0.97
C GLY A 473 -2.34 -23.44 2.08
N LEU A 474 -2.46 -22.96 3.32
CA LEU A 474 -2.10 -23.70 4.52
C LEU A 474 -3.24 -24.64 4.89
N ASP A 475 -2.92 -25.92 5.07
CA ASP A 475 -3.87 -26.90 5.62
C ASP A 475 -3.89 -26.76 7.15
N LEU A 476 -4.84 -25.95 7.63
CA LEU A 476 -4.99 -25.66 9.05
C LEU A 476 -5.42 -26.91 9.84
N GLU A 477 -6.20 -27.81 9.23
CA GLU A 477 -6.63 -29.04 9.88
C GLU A 477 -5.43 -29.96 10.15
N THR A 478 -4.52 -30.08 9.17
CA THR A 478 -3.26 -30.81 9.37
C THR A 478 -2.35 -30.12 10.39
N LEU A 479 -2.29 -28.77 10.38
CA LEU A 479 -1.52 -28.01 11.36
C LEU A 479 -2.07 -28.21 12.78
N ASP A 480 -3.37 -28.14 12.95
CA ASP A 480 -4.04 -28.33 14.25
C ASP A 480 -3.73 -29.70 14.85
N ALA A 481 -3.61 -30.73 14.00
CA ALA A 481 -3.32 -32.09 14.44
C ALA A 481 -1.93 -32.25 15.09
N PHE A 482 -0.98 -31.34 14.83
CA PHE A 482 0.32 -31.36 15.50
C PHE A 482 0.29 -30.78 16.92
N PHE A 483 -0.79 -30.11 17.30
CA PHE A 483 -0.89 -29.42 18.57
C PHE A 483 -2.03 -29.99 19.41
N THR A 484 -1.76 -30.13 20.69
CA THR A 484 -2.76 -30.54 21.69
C THR A 484 -2.92 -29.43 22.72
N ILE A 485 -4.15 -29.14 23.09
CA ILE A 485 -4.49 -28.11 24.07
C ILE A 485 -4.71 -28.77 25.41
N TYR A 486 -3.96 -28.34 26.39
CA TYR A 486 -4.11 -28.80 27.77
C TYR A 486 -4.57 -27.66 28.67
N PRO A 487 -5.34 -27.93 29.73
CA PRO A 487 -5.64 -26.94 30.73
C PRO A 487 -4.37 -26.32 31.32
N ALA A 488 -4.36 -25.01 31.53
CA ALA A 488 -3.25 -24.31 32.14
C ALA A 488 -3.42 -24.24 33.67
N LEU A 489 -2.30 -24.16 34.37
CA LEU A 489 -2.21 -23.81 35.78
C LEU A 489 -1.49 -22.46 35.90
N THR A 490 -2.11 -21.51 36.60
CA THR A 490 -1.46 -20.30 37.06
C THR A 490 -1.26 -20.38 38.58
N TYR A 491 -0.15 -19.84 39.06
CA TYR A 491 0.11 -19.68 40.46
C TYR A 491 0.24 -18.20 40.84
N GLN A 492 -0.24 -17.85 42.01
CA GLN A 492 -0.19 -16.51 42.55
C GLN A 492 0.32 -16.53 43.98
N LEU A 493 1.24 -15.63 44.29
CA LEU A 493 1.73 -15.41 45.65
C LEU A 493 0.79 -14.47 46.40
N MET A 494 0.39 -14.84 47.61
CA MET A 494 -0.65 -14.15 48.40
C MET A 494 -0.14 -13.79 49.79
N GLU A 495 -0.47 -12.61 50.28
CA GLU A 495 -0.25 -12.21 51.67
C GLU A 495 -1.37 -12.78 52.60
N GLU A 496 -1.06 -12.84 53.90
CA GLU A 496 -1.98 -13.41 54.90
C GLU A 496 -3.30 -12.64 55.07
N LYS A 497 -3.35 -11.39 54.63
CA LYS A 497 -4.53 -10.51 54.71
C LYS A 497 -4.98 -10.09 53.31
N ALA A 498 -5.89 -10.87 52.74
CA ALA A 498 -6.41 -10.70 51.37
C ALA A 498 -7.41 -9.55 51.19
N GLU A 499 -7.58 -8.60 52.10
CA GLU A 499 -8.71 -7.65 52.00
C GLU A 499 -8.40 -6.27 51.43
N GLU A 500 -7.16 -5.79 51.30
CA GLU A 500 -6.97 -4.37 50.91
C GLU A 500 -5.81 -4.01 49.98
N THR A 501 -4.98 -4.93 49.49
CA THR A 501 -3.98 -4.59 48.46
C THR A 501 -3.93 -5.64 47.35
N PRO A 502 -4.06 -5.26 46.06
CA PRO A 502 -3.76 -6.18 44.98
C PRO A 502 -2.29 -6.60 45.13
N GLY A 503 -2.08 -7.93 45.28
CA GLY A 503 -0.75 -8.48 45.51
C GLY A 503 0.24 -7.96 44.47
N PHE A 504 1.45 -7.65 44.92
CA PHE A 504 2.54 -7.14 44.12
C PHE A 504 2.98 -8.07 42.97
N PHE A 505 2.49 -9.31 42.98
CA PHE A 505 2.82 -10.34 42.00
C PHE A 505 1.58 -10.72 41.19
N SER A 506 1.67 -10.46 39.87
CA SER A 506 0.66 -10.95 38.91
C SER A 506 0.65 -12.48 38.88
N PRO A 507 -0.49 -13.11 38.57
CA PRO A 507 -0.54 -14.55 38.32
C PRO A 507 0.48 -14.96 37.26
N MET A 508 1.17 -16.06 37.48
CA MET A 508 2.21 -16.60 36.59
C MET A 508 1.81 -18.00 36.13
N ASN A 509 2.12 -18.32 34.88
CA ASN A 509 1.87 -19.65 34.35
C ASN A 509 2.89 -20.66 34.87
N ALA A 510 2.42 -21.81 35.35
CA ALA A 510 3.26 -22.96 35.61
C ALA A 510 3.56 -23.69 34.28
N SER A 511 4.76 -24.27 34.19
CA SER A 511 5.14 -25.07 33.04
C SER A 511 4.56 -26.48 33.12
N LEU A 512 4.07 -27.01 32.00
CA LEU A 512 3.60 -28.39 31.91
C LEU A 512 4.79 -29.35 31.78
N ASN A 513 4.91 -30.28 32.72
CA ASN A 513 6.01 -31.25 32.75
C ASN A 513 5.67 -32.54 31.98
N TRP A 514 4.50 -33.11 32.22
CA TRP A 514 4.03 -34.26 31.47
C TRP A 514 2.51 -34.42 31.58
N VAL A 515 1.94 -35.17 30.63
CA VAL A 515 0.53 -35.60 30.63
C VAL A 515 0.47 -37.10 30.46
N ARG A 516 -0.39 -37.75 31.25
CA ARG A 516 -0.63 -39.19 31.15
C ARG A 516 -2.12 -39.48 31.05
N GLY A 517 -2.46 -40.50 30.26
CA GLY A 517 -3.79 -41.06 30.21
C GLY A 517 -4.16 -41.81 31.50
N ALA A 518 -5.43 -42.11 31.68
CA ALA A 518 -5.93 -42.90 32.82
C ALA A 518 -5.29 -44.30 32.94
N ASP A 519 -4.82 -44.84 31.83
CA ASP A 519 -4.10 -46.12 31.74
C ASP A 519 -2.59 -46.00 32.03
N GLY A 520 -2.11 -44.78 32.31
CA GLY A 520 -0.70 -44.47 32.56
C GLY A 520 0.15 -44.26 31.30
N THR A 521 -0.45 -44.29 30.10
CA THR A 521 0.26 -43.95 28.86
C THR A 521 0.70 -42.50 28.90
N VAL A 522 1.95 -42.24 28.46
CA VAL A 522 2.46 -40.87 28.35
C VAL A 522 1.89 -40.25 27.08
N LEU A 523 1.04 -39.25 27.25
CA LEU A 523 0.43 -38.48 26.17
C LEU A 523 1.33 -37.30 25.74
N TYR A 524 2.05 -36.71 26.69
CA TYR A 524 3.00 -35.65 26.47
C TYR A 524 4.15 -35.74 27.47
N GLN A 525 5.34 -35.43 26.99
CA GLN A 525 6.53 -35.18 27.77
C GLN A 525 7.46 -34.28 26.96
N PRO A 526 8.00 -33.17 27.53
CA PRO A 526 8.91 -32.30 26.80
C PRO A 526 10.15 -33.07 26.34
N PHE A 527 10.63 -32.75 25.15
CA PHE A 527 11.71 -33.46 24.46
C PHE A 527 13.08 -33.32 25.13
N GLU A 528 13.29 -32.25 25.92
CA GLU A 528 14.52 -32.03 26.69
C GLU A 528 14.18 -31.74 28.17
N PRO A 529 14.74 -32.49 29.11
CA PRO A 529 14.70 -32.11 30.51
C PRO A 529 15.71 -30.99 30.75
N GLY A 530 15.31 -29.75 30.50
CA GLY A 530 16.23 -28.61 30.59
C GLY A 530 15.58 -27.25 30.36
N ASP A 531 14.32 -27.21 29.91
CA ASP A 531 13.58 -25.96 29.93
C ASP A 531 13.46 -25.52 31.37
N THR A 532 14.11 -24.38 31.67
CA THR A 532 14.04 -23.77 32.99
C THR A 532 12.58 -23.62 33.37
N PRO A 533 12.14 -24.23 34.47
CA PRO A 533 10.78 -24.07 34.91
C PRO A 533 10.47 -22.60 35.12
N SER A 534 9.21 -22.22 34.92
CA SER A 534 8.79 -20.86 35.24
C SER A 534 9.16 -20.56 36.68
N GLY A 535 10.10 -19.65 36.93
CA GLY A 535 10.61 -19.37 38.26
C GLY A 535 10.43 -17.90 38.62
N LEU A 536 10.13 -17.64 39.88
CA LEU A 536 10.12 -16.32 40.44
C LEU A 536 11.25 -16.19 41.47
N TYR A 537 12.10 -15.23 41.27
CA TYR A 537 13.24 -14.91 42.13
C TYR A 537 13.06 -13.50 42.71
N ALA A 538 12.84 -13.38 44.02
CA ALA A 538 12.61 -12.09 44.65
C ALA A 538 13.06 -12.09 46.13
N HIS A 539 13.33 -10.90 46.69
CA HIS A 539 13.80 -10.74 48.08
C HIS A 539 12.72 -10.98 49.10
N ASP A 540 11.48 -10.64 48.80
CA ASP A 540 10.34 -10.79 49.74
C ASP A 540 9.20 -11.54 49.04
N LEU A 541 9.17 -12.84 49.20
CA LEU A 541 8.08 -13.66 48.68
C LEU A 541 6.96 -13.83 49.72
N PRO A 542 5.70 -13.59 49.32
CA PRO A 542 4.55 -13.82 50.20
C PRO A 542 4.46 -15.26 50.75
N PRO A 543 3.86 -15.46 51.91
CA PRO A 543 3.88 -16.74 52.62
C PRO A 543 2.93 -17.78 52.04
N LYS A 544 1.97 -17.39 51.19
CA LYS A 544 0.96 -18.31 50.63
C LYS A 544 1.04 -18.38 49.11
N ILE A 545 0.73 -19.55 48.57
CA ILE A 545 0.63 -19.84 47.15
C ILE A 545 -0.81 -20.26 46.84
N GLY A 546 -1.45 -19.55 45.95
CA GLY A 546 -2.75 -19.92 45.38
C GLY A 546 -2.54 -20.52 43.98
N LEU A 547 -3.23 -21.59 43.69
CA LEU A 547 -3.24 -22.26 42.38
C LEU A 547 -4.61 -22.01 41.72
N ASP A 548 -4.59 -21.55 40.49
CA ASP A 548 -5.79 -21.32 39.68
C ASP A 548 -5.69 -22.14 38.40
N PHE A 549 -6.66 -23.00 38.18
CA PHE A 549 -6.73 -23.90 37.04
C PHE A 549 -7.71 -23.36 36.00
N SER A 550 -7.35 -23.37 34.75
CA SER A 550 -8.25 -22.97 33.66
C SER A 550 -9.50 -23.83 33.53
N GLN A 551 -9.43 -25.07 34.03
CA GLN A 551 -10.55 -25.99 34.20
C GLN A 551 -10.49 -26.60 35.62
N PRO A 552 -11.64 -26.82 36.27
CA PRO A 552 -11.64 -27.39 37.62
C PRO A 552 -11.11 -28.84 37.59
N PRO A 553 -10.15 -29.19 38.47
CA PRO A 553 -9.70 -30.57 38.64
C PRO A 553 -10.81 -31.53 39.04
N GLN A 554 -10.70 -32.80 38.62
CA GLN A 554 -11.68 -33.87 38.88
C GLN A 554 -11.41 -34.60 40.20
N GLY A 555 -10.80 -33.93 41.15
CA GLY A 555 -10.48 -34.54 42.47
C GLY A 555 -9.42 -33.74 43.21
N PRO A 556 -8.80 -34.33 44.23
CA PRO A 556 -7.76 -33.67 44.98
C PRO A 556 -6.52 -33.39 44.12
N VAL A 557 -5.90 -32.26 44.36
CA VAL A 557 -4.65 -31.86 43.72
C VAL A 557 -3.48 -32.20 44.63
N THR A 558 -2.45 -32.83 44.07
CA THR A 558 -1.26 -33.22 44.82
C THR A 558 -0.12 -32.25 44.49
N VAL A 559 0.42 -31.59 45.51
CA VAL A 559 1.57 -30.70 45.39
C VAL A 559 2.77 -31.33 46.05
N THR A 560 3.83 -31.61 45.28
CA THR A 560 5.10 -32.12 45.81
C THR A 560 6.12 -30.99 45.81
N VAL A 561 6.69 -30.70 46.95
CA VAL A 561 7.65 -29.64 47.17
C VAL A 561 9.04 -30.24 47.35
N HIS A 562 9.98 -29.86 46.48
CA HIS A 562 11.37 -30.29 46.53
C HIS A 562 12.25 -29.11 46.99
N ASN A 563 12.98 -29.31 48.07
CA ASN A 563 13.92 -28.31 48.56
C ASN A 563 15.20 -28.29 47.68
N TRP A 564 15.65 -27.13 47.25
CA TRP A 564 16.88 -26.99 46.44
C TRP A 564 18.17 -27.23 47.24
N GLU A 565 18.18 -26.92 48.53
CA GLU A 565 19.38 -27.04 49.36
C GLU A 565 19.65 -28.46 49.84
N ASN A 566 18.62 -29.25 49.93
CA ASN A 566 18.72 -30.64 50.38
C ASN A 566 17.72 -31.49 49.62
N THR A 567 17.94 -32.79 49.54
CA THR A 567 17.06 -33.73 48.84
C THR A 567 15.73 -34.02 49.56
N SER A 568 15.34 -33.17 50.52
CA SER A 568 14.05 -33.36 51.22
C SER A 568 12.90 -32.96 50.32
N GLN A 569 11.86 -33.78 50.36
CA GLN A 569 10.59 -33.54 49.70
C GLN A 569 9.43 -33.81 50.67
N TYR A 570 8.36 -33.06 50.47
CA TYR A 570 7.09 -33.36 51.14
C TYR A 570 5.93 -33.17 50.15
N THR A 571 4.81 -33.79 50.42
CA THR A 571 3.63 -33.79 49.55
C THR A 571 2.44 -33.25 50.31
N LEU A 572 1.70 -32.37 49.67
CA LEU A 572 0.44 -31.79 50.16
C LEU A 572 -0.69 -32.29 49.26
N THR A 573 -1.83 -32.60 49.85
CA THR A 573 -3.06 -32.88 49.11
C THR A 573 -4.04 -31.76 49.36
N LEU A 574 -4.46 -31.09 48.30
CA LEU A 574 -5.37 -29.97 48.37
C LEU A 574 -6.76 -30.40 47.86
N GLU A 575 -7.79 -30.06 48.59
CA GLU A 575 -9.19 -30.30 48.19
C GLU A 575 -9.83 -28.95 47.81
N GLY A 576 -10.53 -28.90 46.66
CA GLY A 576 -11.12 -27.66 46.14
C GLY A 576 -12.29 -27.12 46.99
N PRO A 577 -12.80 -25.91 46.70
CA PRO A 577 -12.52 -25.13 45.47
C PRO A 577 -11.34 -24.14 45.57
N GLU A 578 -10.75 -23.94 46.76
CA GLU A 578 -9.62 -23.02 46.94
C GLU A 578 -8.35 -23.84 47.14
N TYR A 579 -7.48 -23.83 46.11
CA TYR A 579 -6.21 -24.54 46.14
C TYR A 579 -5.11 -23.59 46.67
N ILE A 580 -5.13 -23.30 47.98
CA ILE A 580 -4.20 -22.41 48.68
C ILE A 580 -3.42 -23.21 49.72
N PHE A 581 -2.09 -22.98 49.77
CA PHE A 581 -1.22 -23.60 50.77
C PHE A 581 -0.11 -22.65 51.22
N ASP A 582 0.48 -22.96 52.39
CA ASP A 582 1.57 -22.16 52.95
C ASP A 582 2.92 -22.51 52.30
N ARG A 583 3.66 -21.49 51.92
CA ARG A 583 5.05 -21.62 51.45
C ARG A 583 5.95 -21.82 52.68
N THR A 584 6.59 -22.95 52.76
CA THR A 584 7.41 -23.32 53.92
C THR A 584 8.92 -23.30 53.69
N LEU A 585 9.34 -23.11 52.44
CA LEU A 585 10.77 -23.08 52.04
C LEU A 585 11.11 -21.79 51.30
N ASP A 586 12.33 -21.32 51.52
CA ASP A 586 12.83 -20.11 50.85
C ASP A 586 13.20 -20.39 49.40
N ALA A 587 13.67 -21.62 49.09
CA ALA A 587 13.95 -22.04 47.73
C ALA A 587 13.39 -23.47 47.52
N ALA A 588 12.50 -23.60 46.56
CA ALA A 588 11.87 -24.90 46.27
C ALA A 588 11.36 -24.99 44.82
N HIS A 589 11.38 -26.23 44.34
CA HIS A 589 10.71 -26.66 43.14
C HIS A 589 9.34 -27.27 43.49
N TYR A 590 8.30 -26.78 42.86
CA TYR A 590 6.92 -27.23 43.08
C TYR A 590 6.46 -28.05 41.88
N SER A 591 6.04 -29.27 42.15
CA SER A 591 5.40 -30.18 41.17
C SER A 591 3.95 -30.37 41.55
N VAL A 592 3.03 -30.00 40.67
CA VAL A 592 1.58 -30.05 40.91
C VAL A 592 0.94 -31.07 40.00
N GLU A 593 0.33 -32.10 40.60
CA GLU A 593 -0.41 -33.14 39.88
C GLU A 593 -1.92 -32.96 40.05
N ALA A 594 -2.61 -32.88 38.92
CA ALA A 594 -4.07 -32.72 38.88
C ALA A 594 -4.69 -33.61 37.79
N THR A 595 -5.80 -34.26 38.13
CA THR A 595 -6.61 -34.99 37.14
C THR A 595 -7.63 -34.05 36.53
N MET A 596 -7.66 -33.96 35.23
CA MET A 596 -8.58 -33.13 34.47
C MET A 596 -9.28 -33.91 33.36
N LEU A 597 -10.22 -33.29 32.67
CA LEU A 597 -10.83 -33.87 31.47
C LEU A 597 -10.05 -33.45 30.25
N GLY A 598 -9.69 -34.41 29.40
CA GLY A 598 -9.16 -34.15 28.08
C GLY A 598 -10.19 -33.63 27.07
N GLU A 599 -9.79 -33.37 25.84
CA GLU A 599 -10.68 -32.84 24.81
C GLU A 599 -11.89 -33.76 24.50
N GLU A 600 -11.72 -35.08 24.60
CA GLU A 600 -12.79 -36.07 24.39
C GLU A 600 -13.56 -36.39 25.66
N GLY A 601 -13.26 -35.73 26.78
CA GLY A 601 -13.89 -35.92 28.06
C GLY A 601 -13.32 -37.10 28.88
N GLU A 602 -12.21 -37.70 28.47
CA GLU A 602 -11.45 -38.72 29.18
C GLU A 602 -10.65 -38.10 30.34
N PRO A 603 -10.47 -38.80 31.45
CA PRO A 603 -9.63 -38.31 32.52
C PRO A 603 -8.15 -38.41 32.15
N ILE A 604 -7.46 -37.29 32.25
CA ILE A 604 -6.01 -37.16 32.03
C ILE A 604 -5.35 -36.64 33.29
N LEU A 605 -4.16 -37.13 33.62
CA LEU A 605 -3.33 -36.65 34.72
C LEU A 605 -2.27 -35.69 34.16
N LEU A 606 -2.28 -34.46 34.65
CA LEU A 606 -1.31 -33.45 34.30
C LEU A 606 -0.37 -33.17 35.47
N ASN A 607 0.89 -32.94 35.15
CA ASN A 607 1.91 -32.53 36.09
C ASN A 607 2.50 -31.19 35.65
N TYR A 608 2.34 -30.19 36.48
CA TYR A 608 2.89 -28.85 36.28
C TYR A 608 4.07 -28.61 37.22
N HIS A 609 4.97 -27.72 36.85
CA HIS A 609 6.05 -27.32 37.74
C HIS A 609 6.34 -25.81 37.65
N PHE A 610 6.83 -25.27 38.75
CA PHE A 610 7.36 -23.92 38.86
C PHE A 610 8.37 -23.84 40.00
N ASP A 611 9.24 -22.84 39.97
CA ASP A 611 10.28 -22.63 40.95
C ASP A 611 10.05 -21.30 41.68
N LEU A 612 10.35 -21.31 42.99
CA LEU A 612 10.36 -20.11 43.80
C LEU A 612 11.68 -20.06 44.58
N GLU A 613 12.34 -18.91 44.57
CA GLU A 613 13.56 -18.66 45.35
C GLU A 613 13.50 -17.26 45.94
N GLN A 614 13.63 -17.22 47.27
CA GLN A 614 13.78 -15.97 47.99
C GLN A 614 15.27 -15.64 48.05
N MET A 615 15.70 -14.53 47.41
CA MET A 615 17.08 -14.07 47.38
C MET A 615 17.52 -13.35 48.66
#